data_f4b3683c54accf20e7ad08be3877e6da
#
_entry.id   f4b3683c54accf20e7ad08be3877e6da
#
_cell.length_a   1.000
_cell.length_b   1.000
_cell.length_c   1.000
_cell.angle_alpha   90.00
_cell.angle_beta   90.00
_cell.angle_gamma   90.00
#
_symmetry.space_group_name_H-M   'P 1'
#
loop_
_entity.id
_entity.type
_entity.pdbx_description
1 polymer ?
#
loop_
_entity_poly.entity_id
_entity_poly.type
_entity_poly.pdbx_seq_one_letter_code
_entity_poly.pdbx_strand_id
1 'polypeptide(L)'
;MPLLNSLAPPYAEALLQVTEARDESQTVSEQCKQLLGVWDSSAEFRDAMVSPVLEPSSKKKALESLLAEEVTPSLMNLLKVLADRQRLQAFEAVMNRFLELYREQQVFTLAQVRSAKPLSEEQQSALSKKVQAMAGTSKVDIDLSVDPALIGGCVVSLGSQVIDASLAGQVRRLGLALAKAS
;
A
#
# COMPACT_ATOMS: atom_id res chain seq x y z
N MET A 1 4.90 24.15 -3.04
CA MET A 1 5.61 24.60 -1.84
C MET A 1 6.53 23.47 -1.37
N PRO A 2 7.86 23.55 -1.54
CA PRO A 2 8.75 22.39 -1.33
C PRO A 2 8.85 21.91 0.12
N LEU A 3 8.67 22.78 1.11
CA LEU A 3 8.80 22.42 2.53
C LEU A 3 7.65 21.54 3.06
N LEU A 4 6.43 21.66 2.54
CA LEU A 4 5.30 20.85 2.99
C LEU A 4 5.39 19.42 2.44
N ASN A 5 5.93 19.25 1.23
CA ASN A 5 6.13 17.95 0.64
C ASN A 5 7.22 17.12 1.37
N SER A 6 8.21 17.79 1.99
CA SER A 6 9.24 17.08 2.76
C SER A 6 8.74 16.58 4.13
N LEU A 7 7.63 17.13 4.64
CA LEU A 7 7.00 16.69 5.89
C LEU A 7 6.04 15.51 5.70
N ALA A 8 5.54 15.29 4.48
CA ALA A 8 4.51 14.30 4.20
C ALA A 8 4.97 12.83 4.35
N PRO A 9 6.17 12.42 3.86
CA PRO A 9 6.57 11.01 3.84
C PRO A 9 6.47 10.31 5.20
N PRO A 10 7.05 10.80 6.30
CA PRO A 10 7.04 10.06 7.57
C PRO A 10 5.63 9.88 8.16
N TYR A 11 4.70 10.81 7.89
CA TYR A 11 3.31 10.67 8.33
C TYR A 11 2.54 9.68 7.46
N ALA A 12 2.74 9.72 6.16
CA ALA A 12 2.10 8.81 5.22
C ALA A 12 2.58 7.36 5.40
N GLU A 13 3.88 7.15 5.60
CA GLU A 13 4.47 5.84 5.89
C GLU A 13 3.96 5.28 7.23
N ALA A 14 3.91 6.10 8.28
CA ALA A 14 3.38 5.69 9.57
C ALA A 14 1.89 5.32 9.49
N LEU A 15 1.08 6.09 8.75
CA LEU A 15 -0.32 5.77 8.54
C LEU A 15 -0.45 4.44 7.80
N LEU A 16 0.34 4.22 6.74
CA LEU A 16 0.31 3.00 5.96
C LEU A 16 0.62 1.77 6.82
N GLN A 17 1.69 1.81 7.61
CA GLN A 17 2.05 0.73 8.53
C GLN A 17 0.94 0.41 9.55
N VAL A 18 0.31 1.43 10.12
CA VAL A 18 -0.79 1.25 11.08
C VAL A 18 -2.02 0.65 10.42
N THR A 19 -2.37 1.13 9.22
CA THR A 19 -3.54 0.64 8.49
C THR A 19 -3.36 -0.76 7.94
N GLU A 20 -2.14 -1.14 7.58
CA GLU A 20 -1.78 -2.53 7.22
C GLU A 20 -1.93 -3.47 8.40
N ALA A 21 -1.37 -3.12 9.55
CA ALA A 21 -1.45 -3.93 10.75
C ALA A 21 -2.90 -4.18 11.21
N ARG A 22 -3.86 -3.33 10.78
CA ARG A 22 -5.29 -3.41 11.10
C ARG A 22 -6.17 -3.88 9.96
N ASP A 23 -5.60 -4.17 8.78
CA ASP A 23 -6.33 -4.48 7.54
C ASP A 23 -7.34 -3.39 7.12
N GLU A 24 -7.02 -2.11 7.42
CA GLU A 24 -7.87 -0.93 7.16
C GLU A 24 -7.41 -0.11 5.95
N SER A 25 -6.33 -0.51 5.25
CA SER A 25 -5.67 0.33 4.22
C SER A 25 -6.60 0.72 3.07
N GLN A 26 -7.48 -0.19 2.65
CA GLN A 26 -8.45 0.10 1.60
C GLN A 26 -9.48 1.15 2.07
N THR A 27 -10.09 0.94 3.24
CA THR A 27 -11.07 1.86 3.82
C THR A 27 -10.47 3.25 4.01
N VAL A 28 -9.24 3.31 4.56
CA VAL A 28 -8.53 4.59 4.77
C VAL A 28 -8.19 5.25 3.43
N SER A 29 -7.88 4.49 2.37
CA SER A 29 -7.65 5.08 1.04
C SER A 29 -8.89 5.75 0.47
N GLU A 30 -10.06 5.17 0.68
CA GLU A 30 -11.34 5.76 0.27
C GLU A 30 -11.67 7.02 1.09
N GLN A 31 -11.48 6.96 2.41
CA GLN A 31 -11.66 8.10 3.30
C GLN A 31 -10.70 9.25 2.96
N CYS A 32 -9.43 8.97 2.65
CA CYS A 32 -8.47 9.98 2.22
C CYS A 32 -8.94 10.70 0.94
N LYS A 33 -9.50 9.98 -0.03
CA LYS A 33 -10.05 10.59 -1.26
C LYS A 33 -11.26 11.49 -0.97
N GLN A 34 -12.16 11.04 -0.08
CA GLN A 34 -13.32 11.82 0.34
C GLN A 34 -12.88 13.10 1.05
N LEU A 35 -11.94 12.99 2.00
CA LEU A 35 -11.42 14.15 2.74
C LEU A 35 -10.68 15.14 1.84
N LEU A 36 -9.94 14.66 0.83
CA LEU A 36 -9.34 15.53 -0.19
C LEU A 36 -10.42 16.27 -0.99
N GLY A 37 -11.52 15.60 -1.34
CA GLY A 37 -12.66 16.23 -2.00
C GLY A 37 -13.30 17.34 -1.16
N VAL A 38 -13.47 17.11 0.16
CA VAL A 38 -13.96 18.15 1.09
C VAL A 38 -12.96 19.29 1.20
N TRP A 39 -11.67 18.99 1.30
CA TRP A 39 -10.59 19.97 1.36
C TRP A 39 -10.58 20.90 0.13
N ASP A 40 -10.79 20.34 -1.05
CA ASP A 40 -10.81 21.09 -2.30
C ASP A 40 -12.10 21.92 -2.47
N SER A 41 -13.24 21.36 -2.02
CA SER A 41 -14.55 22.00 -2.21
C SER A 41 -14.86 23.08 -1.18
N SER A 42 -14.26 23.04 0.04
CA SER A 42 -14.55 23.97 1.12
C SER A 42 -13.31 24.80 1.48
N ALA A 43 -13.24 26.02 0.95
CA ALA A 43 -12.22 26.99 1.32
C ALA A 43 -12.30 27.36 2.81
N GLU A 44 -13.51 27.45 3.36
CA GLU A 44 -13.77 27.79 4.77
C GLU A 44 -13.19 26.73 5.71
N PHE A 45 -13.38 25.45 5.39
CA PHE A 45 -12.80 24.34 6.15
C PHE A 45 -11.27 24.39 6.10
N ARG A 46 -10.71 24.56 4.92
CA ARG A 46 -9.26 24.65 4.71
C ARG A 46 -8.66 25.82 5.49
N ASP A 47 -9.24 27.01 5.37
CA ASP A 47 -8.75 28.22 6.05
C ASP A 47 -8.84 28.10 7.57
N ALA A 48 -9.90 27.51 8.11
CA ALA A 48 -10.03 27.22 9.52
C ALA A 48 -8.95 26.25 10.03
N MET A 49 -8.69 25.17 9.28
CA MET A 49 -7.70 24.16 9.67
C MET A 49 -6.25 24.68 9.58
N VAL A 50 -5.95 25.52 8.59
CA VAL A 50 -4.61 26.10 8.38
C VAL A 50 -4.37 27.33 9.29
N SER A 51 -5.43 28.02 9.74
CA SER A 51 -5.31 29.24 10.55
C SER A 51 -4.41 29.05 11.78
N PRO A 52 -3.40 29.88 11.97
CA PRO A 52 -2.56 29.84 13.17
C PRO A 52 -3.25 30.41 14.41
N VAL A 53 -4.38 31.10 14.25
CA VAL A 53 -5.15 31.75 15.34
C VAL A 53 -5.92 30.71 16.15
N LEU A 54 -6.36 29.62 15.51
CA LEU A 54 -7.10 28.57 16.19
C LEU A 54 -6.16 27.62 16.94
N GLU A 55 -6.45 27.45 18.23
CA GLU A 55 -5.71 26.53 19.09
C GLU A 55 -5.83 25.07 18.60
N PRO A 56 -4.78 24.26 18.79
CA PRO A 56 -4.80 22.84 18.42
C PRO A 56 -5.97 22.07 19.06
N SER A 57 -6.32 22.42 20.29
CA SER A 57 -7.45 21.85 21.05
C SER A 57 -8.80 22.07 20.33
N SER A 58 -9.01 23.27 19.82
CA SER A 58 -10.24 23.64 19.09
C SER A 58 -10.31 22.94 17.75
N LYS A 59 -9.19 22.84 17.03
CA LYS A 59 -9.10 22.10 15.77
C LYS A 59 -9.40 20.62 15.97
N LYS A 60 -8.87 19.97 17.02
CA LYS A 60 -9.16 18.57 17.34
C LYS A 60 -10.63 18.33 17.63
N LYS A 61 -11.25 19.19 18.44
CA LYS A 61 -12.69 19.10 18.73
C LYS A 61 -13.54 19.26 17.47
N ALA A 62 -13.17 20.19 16.59
CA ALA A 62 -13.86 20.36 15.30
C ALA A 62 -13.71 19.10 14.41
N LEU A 63 -12.51 18.55 14.31
CA LEU A 63 -12.27 17.30 13.55
C LEU A 63 -13.07 16.14 14.15
N GLU A 64 -13.10 15.99 15.47
CA GLU A 64 -13.89 14.97 16.14
C GLU A 64 -15.39 15.14 15.89
N SER A 65 -15.93 16.35 16.01
CA SER A 65 -17.35 16.58 15.79
C SER A 65 -17.80 16.40 14.35
N LEU A 66 -16.93 16.67 13.39
CA LEU A 66 -17.25 16.59 11.95
C LEU A 66 -17.00 15.20 11.36
N LEU A 67 -16.00 14.48 11.85
CA LEU A 67 -15.46 13.30 11.18
C LEU A 67 -15.50 12.03 12.04
N ALA A 68 -15.98 12.07 13.31
CA ALA A 68 -15.89 10.93 14.23
C ALA A 68 -16.56 9.66 13.70
N GLU A 69 -17.67 9.80 12.97
CA GLU A 69 -18.44 8.68 12.43
C GLU A 69 -18.01 8.28 11.00
N GLU A 70 -17.26 9.16 10.33
CA GLU A 70 -16.93 8.97 8.92
C GLU A 70 -15.52 8.46 8.67
N VAL A 71 -14.63 8.58 9.65
CA VAL A 71 -13.24 8.16 9.49
C VAL A 71 -12.82 7.11 10.50
N THR A 72 -11.91 6.24 10.07
CA THR A 72 -11.33 5.23 10.95
C THR A 72 -10.54 5.86 12.10
N PRO A 73 -10.41 5.18 13.25
CA PRO A 73 -9.61 5.64 14.38
C PRO A 73 -8.14 5.92 14.00
N SER A 74 -7.60 5.14 13.08
CA SER A 74 -6.23 5.31 12.57
C SER A 74 -6.04 6.65 11.87
N LEU A 75 -6.96 7.00 10.98
CA LEU A 75 -6.94 8.27 10.25
C LEU A 75 -7.24 9.45 11.18
N MET A 76 -8.22 9.32 12.09
CA MET A 76 -8.53 10.33 13.09
C MET A 76 -7.31 10.65 13.98
N ASN A 77 -6.57 9.64 14.42
CA ASN A 77 -5.36 9.83 15.22
C ASN A 77 -4.28 10.59 14.45
N LEU A 78 -4.09 10.29 13.17
CA LEU A 78 -3.18 11.06 12.34
C LEU A 78 -3.58 12.53 12.26
N LEU A 79 -4.87 12.82 12.03
CA LEU A 79 -5.38 14.20 11.98
C LEU A 79 -5.13 14.95 13.29
N LYS A 80 -5.34 14.27 14.43
CA LYS A 80 -5.04 14.83 15.77
C LYS A 80 -3.56 15.14 15.94
N VAL A 81 -2.68 14.25 15.50
CA VAL A 81 -1.22 14.46 15.55
C VAL A 81 -0.82 15.64 14.68
N LEU A 82 -1.39 15.78 13.48
CA LEU A 82 -1.14 16.94 12.63
C LEU A 82 -1.63 18.25 13.26
N ALA A 83 -2.78 18.23 13.95
CA ALA A 83 -3.30 19.37 14.69
C ALA A 83 -2.38 19.76 15.87
N ASP A 84 -1.96 18.79 16.69
CA ASP A 84 -1.06 19.01 17.83
C ASP A 84 0.30 19.57 17.42
N ARG A 85 0.80 19.16 16.27
CA ARG A 85 2.06 19.65 15.70
C ARG A 85 1.90 20.92 14.89
N GLN A 86 0.70 21.47 14.79
CA GLN A 86 0.37 22.63 13.94
C GLN A 86 0.78 22.43 12.47
N ARG A 87 0.62 21.19 11.96
CA ARG A 87 1.02 20.77 10.61
C ARG A 87 -0.16 20.42 9.72
N LEU A 88 -1.38 20.88 10.05
CA LEU A 88 -2.56 20.66 9.20
C LEU A 88 -2.42 21.29 7.80
N GLN A 89 -1.56 22.28 7.63
CA GLN A 89 -1.18 22.80 6.30
C GLN A 89 -0.52 21.74 5.40
N ALA A 90 0.03 20.66 5.96
CA ALA A 90 0.59 19.54 5.19
C ALA A 90 -0.44 18.42 4.92
N PHE A 91 -1.71 18.59 5.34
CA PHE A 91 -2.77 17.60 5.21
C PHE A 91 -2.87 17.02 3.80
N GLU A 92 -3.03 17.89 2.79
CA GLU A 92 -3.15 17.50 1.38
C GLU A 92 -1.93 16.68 0.91
N ALA A 93 -0.71 17.16 1.24
CA ALA A 93 0.51 16.47 0.87
C ALA A 93 0.63 15.08 1.53
N VAL A 94 0.21 14.95 2.81
CA VAL A 94 0.22 13.68 3.54
C VAL A 94 -0.79 12.69 2.95
N MET A 95 -2.03 13.15 2.65
CA MET A 95 -3.05 12.28 2.06
C MET A 95 -2.65 11.81 0.65
N ASN A 96 -2.14 12.71 -0.19
CA ASN A 96 -1.66 12.34 -1.52
C ASN A 96 -0.50 11.36 -1.45
N ARG A 97 0.48 11.57 -0.56
CA ARG A 97 1.60 10.65 -0.39
C ARG A 97 1.16 9.27 0.12
N PHE A 98 0.19 9.23 1.05
CA PHE A 98 -0.40 7.96 1.48
C PHE A 98 -1.05 7.21 0.32
N LEU A 99 -1.84 7.91 -0.52
CA LEU A 99 -2.47 7.29 -1.69
C LEU A 99 -1.46 6.81 -2.73
N GLU A 100 -0.33 7.50 -2.90
CA GLU A 100 0.77 7.04 -3.75
C GLU A 100 1.39 5.75 -3.20
N LEU A 101 1.77 5.73 -1.93
CA LEU A 101 2.34 4.55 -1.26
C LEU A 101 1.37 3.37 -1.31
N TYR A 102 0.08 3.61 -1.07
CA TYR A 102 -0.96 2.59 -1.15
C TYR A 102 -1.09 2.01 -2.57
N ARG A 103 -0.99 2.85 -3.62
CA ARG A 103 -0.98 2.39 -5.02
C ARG A 103 0.29 1.62 -5.34
N GLU A 104 1.45 2.10 -4.90
CA GLU A 104 2.73 1.40 -5.06
C GLU A 104 2.64 -0.02 -4.48
N GLN A 105 2.05 -0.17 -3.31
CA GLN A 105 1.79 -1.47 -2.70
C GLN A 105 0.82 -2.34 -3.51
N GLN A 106 -0.24 -1.75 -4.06
CA GLN A 106 -1.20 -2.49 -4.89
C GLN A 106 -0.53 -3.02 -6.18
N VAL A 107 0.40 -2.29 -6.76
CA VAL A 107 1.20 -2.75 -7.91
C VAL A 107 2.10 -3.92 -7.49
N PHE A 108 2.63 -3.95 -6.27
CA PHE A 108 3.36 -5.10 -5.73
C PHE A 108 2.46 -6.31 -5.41
N THR A 109 1.17 -6.10 -5.32
CA THR A 109 0.20 -7.16 -4.96
C THR A 109 -0.29 -7.94 -6.19
N LEU A 110 -0.05 -7.47 -7.41
CA LEU A 110 -0.36 -8.22 -8.63
C LEU A 110 0.76 -9.23 -8.93
N ALA A 111 0.57 -10.47 -8.51
CA ALA A 111 1.48 -11.55 -8.84
C ALA A 111 1.06 -12.20 -10.17
N GLN A 112 1.86 -12.01 -11.21
CA GLN A 112 1.68 -12.75 -12.45
C GLN A 112 2.36 -14.11 -12.33
N VAL A 113 1.56 -15.17 -12.43
CA VAL A 113 2.03 -16.54 -12.37
C VAL A 113 1.85 -17.21 -13.73
N ARG A 114 2.96 -17.61 -14.33
CA ARG A 114 2.96 -18.45 -15.54
C ARG A 114 3.27 -19.87 -15.15
N SER A 115 2.39 -20.81 -15.47
CA SER A 115 2.55 -22.24 -15.19
C SER A 115 2.55 -23.07 -16.48
N ALA A 116 3.26 -24.20 -16.48
CA ALA A 116 3.30 -25.10 -17.63
C ALA A 116 1.95 -25.80 -17.90
N LYS A 117 1.12 -25.94 -16.87
CA LYS A 117 -0.21 -26.57 -16.92
C LYS A 117 -1.17 -25.83 -15.99
N PRO A 118 -2.49 -25.93 -16.21
CA PRO A 118 -3.47 -25.43 -15.27
C PRO A 118 -3.20 -25.99 -13.86
N LEU A 119 -3.19 -25.09 -12.86
CA LEU A 119 -2.97 -25.47 -11.47
C LEU A 119 -4.27 -25.96 -10.84
N SER A 120 -4.22 -27.03 -10.03
CA SER A 120 -5.34 -27.45 -9.21
C SER A 120 -5.65 -26.42 -8.11
N GLU A 121 -6.86 -26.44 -7.54
CA GLU A 121 -7.27 -25.53 -6.45
C GLU A 121 -6.32 -25.61 -5.24
N GLU A 122 -5.86 -26.81 -4.89
CA GLU A 122 -4.89 -27.02 -3.81
C GLU A 122 -3.54 -26.35 -4.13
N GLN A 123 -3.08 -26.47 -5.37
CA GLN A 123 -1.83 -25.85 -5.84
C GLN A 123 -1.94 -24.32 -5.89
N GLN A 124 -3.09 -23.80 -6.32
CA GLN A 124 -3.38 -22.38 -6.30
C GLN A 124 -3.38 -21.82 -4.88
N SER A 125 -4.02 -22.52 -3.94
CA SER A 125 -4.05 -22.13 -2.52
C SER A 125 -2.64 -22.13 -1.89
N ALA A 126 -1.85 -23.18 -2.15
CA ALA A 126 -0.47 -23.28 -1.66
C ALA A 126 0.43 -22.19 -2.27
N LEU A 127 0.24 -21.87 -3.54
CA LEU A 127 0.96 -20.82 -4.25
C LEU A 127 0.57 -19.46 -3.69
N SER A 128 -0.72 -19.19 -3.50
CA SER A 128 -1.23 -17.95 -2.91
C SER A 128 -0.59 -17.68 -1.55
N LYS A 129 -0.55 -18.65 -0.65
CA LYS A 129 0.10 -18.53 0.65
C LYS A 129 1.59 -18.18 0.55
N LYS A 130 2.31 -18.81 -0.38
CA LYS A 130 3.73 -18.52 -0.61
C LYS A 130 3.93 -17.10 -1.15
N VAL A 131 3.11 -16.68 -2.12
CA VAL A 131 3.20 -15.35 -2.72
C VAL A 131 2.83 -14.28 -1.70
N GLN A 132 1.81 -14.50 -0.87
CA GLN A 132 1.45 -13.62 0.24
C GLN A 132 2.59 -13.46 1.25
N ALA A 133 3.22 -14.57 1.64
CA ALA A 133 4.37 -14.53 2.56
C ALA A 133 5.57 -13.76 1.98
N MET A 134 5.74 -13.81 0.65
CA MET A 134 6.82 -13.11 -0.05
C MET A 134 6.50 -11.63 -0.30
N ALA A 135 5.24 -11.33 -0.57
CA ALA A 135 4.75 -9.96 -0.76
C ALA A 135 4.63 -9.18 0.57
N GLY A 136 4.63 -9.88 1.72
CA GLY A 136 4.41 -9.27 3.03
C GLY A 136 2.99 -8.72 3.22
N THR A 137 2.02 -9.14 2.41
CA THR A 137 0.63 -8.66 2.44
C THR A 137 -0.36 -9.81 2.30
N SER A 138 -1.49 -9.71 2.98
CA SER A 138 -2.54 -10.73 2.98
C SER A 138 -3.39 -10.75 1.71
N LYS A 139 -3.40 -9.66 0.93
CA LYS A 139 -4.18 -9.51 -0.31
C LYS A 139 -3.24 -9.48 -1.51
N VAL A 140 -3.13 -10.62 -2.20
CA VAL A 140 -2.39 -10.75 -3.45
C VAL A 140 -3.36 -11.19 -4.53
N ASP A 141 -3.54 -10.35 -5.55
CA ASP A 141 -4.22 -10.75 -6.77
C ASP A 141 -3.26 -11.57 -7.63
N ILE A 142 -3.64 -12.81 -7.91
CA ILE A 142 -2.83 -13.72 -8.71
C ILE A 142 -3.44 -13.82 -10.10
N ASP A 143 -2.71 -13.31 -11.08
CA ASP A 143 -3.03 -13.50 -12.49
C ASP A 143 -2.35 -14.77 -12.99
N LEU A 144 -3.16 -15.82 -13.22
CA LEU A 144 -2.70 -17.12 -13.65
C LEU A 144 -2.75 -17.25 -15.18
N SER A 145 -1.62 -17.47 -15.80
CA SER A 145 -1.52 -17.78 -17.21
C SER A 145 -0.82 -19.12 -17.45
N VAL A 146 -1.26 -19.83 -18.48
CA VAL A 146 -0.63 -21.08 -18.88
C VAL A 146 0.32 -20.80 -20.04
N ASP A 147 1.61 -21.11 -19.82
CA ASP A 147 2.66 -20.98 -20.81
C ASP A 147 3.21 -22.36 -21.18
N PRO A 148 2.82 -22.91 -22.34
CA PRO A 148 3.27 -24.22 -22.79
C PRO A 148 4.78 -24.32 -23.08
N ALA A 149 5.47 -23.18 -23.19
CA ALA A 149 6.92 -23.15 -23.35
C ALA A 149 7.67 -23.54 -22.07
N LEU A 150 6.98 -23.49 -20.91
CA LEU A 150 7.49 -24.04 -19.67
C LEU A 150 7.33 -25.55 -19.68
N ILE A 151 8.43 -26.29 -19.65
CA ILE A 151 8.46 -27.77 -19.62
C ILE A 151 7.79 -28.31 -18.33
N GLY A 152 7.84 -27.52 -17.24
CA GLY A 152 7.23 -27.83 -15.95
C GLY A 152 7.55 -26.75 -14.91
N GLY A 153 6.76 -26.73 -13.81
CA GLY A 153 6.87 -25.76 -12.75
C GLY A 153 6.15 -24.46 -13.07
N CYS A 154 6.52 -23.37 -12.39
CA CYS A 154 5.93 -22.05 -12.58
C CYS A 154 6.99 -20.93 -12.45
N VAL A 155 6.69 -19.78 -13.04
CA VAL A 155 7.42 -18.53 -12.88
C VAL A 155 6.47 -17.52 -12.24
N VAL A 156 6.87 -16.94 -11.13
CA VAL A 156 6.12 -15.92 -10.39
C VAL A 156 6.80 -14.59 -10.55
N SER A 157 6.10 -13.61 -11.10
CA SER A 157 6.55 -12.23 -11.21
C SER A 157 5.77 -11.37 -10.20
N LEU A 158 6.48 -10.77 -9.26
CA LEU A 158 5.92 -9.90 -8.22
C LEU A 158 6.56 -8.50 -8.36
N GLY A 159 5.89 -7.62 -9.07
CA GLY A 159 6.48 -6.32 -9.41
C GLY A 159 7.81 -6.47 -10.18
N SER A 160 8.90 -5.99 -9.62
CA SER A 160 10.24 -6.12 -10.19
C SER A 160 10.96 -7.43 -9.86
N GLN A 161 10.40 -8.24 -8.94
CA GLN A 161 10.98 -9.53 -8.54
C GLN A 161 10.41 -10.65 -9.42
N VAL A 162 11.29 -11.48 -9.96
CA VAL A 162 10.92 -12.69 -10.72
C VAL A 162 11.51 -13.91 -10.05
N ILE A 163 10.64 -14.84 -9.71
CA ILE A 163 11.01 -16.11 -9.08
C ILE A 163 10.75 -17.23 -10.07
N ASP A 164 11.84 -17.76 -10.58
CA ASP A 164 11.80 -18.89 -11.51
C ASP A 164 11.89 -20.21 -10.74
N ALA A 165 10.73 -20.87 -10.58
CA ALA A 165 10.58 -22.21 -10.04
C ALA A 165 10.32 -23.23 -11.16
N SER A 166 10.64 -22.92 -12.41
CA SER A 166 10.51 -23.82 -13.54
C SER A 166 11.59 -24.92 -13.54
N LEU A 167 11.28 -26.05 -14.15
CA LEU A 167 12.27 -27.13 -14.34
C LEU A 167 13.46 -26.65 -15.18
N ALA A 168 13.23 -25.84 -16.19
CA ALA A 168 14.29 -25.26 -17.02
C ALA A 168 15.23 -24.36 -16.19
N GLY A 169 14.68 -23.54 -15.28
CA GLY A 169 15.46 -22.72 -14.34
C GLY A 169 16.28 -23.56 -13.35
N GLN A 170 15.72 -24.68 -12.87
CA GLN A 170 16.45 -25.59 -11.98
C GLN A 170 17.61 -26.28 -12.70
N VAL A 171 17.40 -26.80 -13.90
CA VAL A 171 18.45 -27.44 -14.72
C VAL A 171 19.57 -26.45 -15.03
N ARG A 172 19.22 -25.19 -15.39
CA ARG A 172 20.20 -24.13 -15.65
C ARG A 172 21.05 -23.83 -14.41
N ARG A 173 20.44 -23.74 -13.23
CA ARG A 173 21.16 -23.53 -11.96
C ARG A 173 22.11 -24.66 -11.64
N LEU A 174 21.68 -25.91 -11.85
CA LEU A 174 22.53 -27.09 -11.67
C LEU A 174 23.71 -27.08 -12.65
N GLY A 175 23.47 -26.76 -13.92
CA GLY A 175 24.54 -26.64 -14.92
C GLY A 175 25.57 -25.59 -14.55
N LEU A 176 25.13 -24.40 -14.06
CA LEU A 176 26.02 -23.34 -13.60
C LEU A 176 26.80 -23.74 -12.32
N ALA A 177 26.17 -24.48 -11.41
CA ALA A 177 26.82 -24.95 -10.19
C ALA A 177 27.93 -25.99 -10.51
N LEU A 178 27.66 -26.90 -11.45
CA LEU A 178 28.67 -27.87 -11.92
C LEU A 178 29.84 -27.20 -12.67
N ALA A 179 29.55 -26.19 -13.50
CA ALA A 179 30.58 -25.45 -14.22
C ALA A 179 31.49 -24.61 -13.30
N LYS A 180 31.02 -24.23 -12.12
CA LYS A 180 31.84 -23.53 -11.10
C LYS A 180 32.64 -24.45 -10.20
N ALA A 181 32.29 -25.75 -10.18
CA ALA A 181 32.95 -26.76 -9.37
C ALA A 181 34.08 -27.51 -10.13
N SER A 182 34.19 -27.21 -11.44
CA SER A 182 35.31 -27.69 -12.30
C SER A 182 36.36 -26.61 -12.46
#